data_9e36abbffbb6af1b803eacbc9c90fd04
#
_entry.id   9e36abbffbb6af1b803eacbc9c90fd04
#
_cell.length_a   1.000
_cell.length_b   1.000
_cell.length_c   1.000
_cell.angle_alpha   90.00
_cell.angle_beta   90.00
_cell.angle_gamma   90.00
#
_symmetry.space_group_name_H-M   'P 1'
#
loop_
_entity.id
_entity.type
_entity.pdbx_description
1 polymer ?
#
loop_
_entity_poly.entity_id
_entity_poly.type
_entity_poly.pdbx_seq_one_letter_code
_entity_poly.pdbx_strand_id
1 'polypeptide(L)'
;MARPWEQLLDQVARERWPRLVAHAALVAGSMSEAPDLVQEALIATFRGRARFTTVEQAEAYVRRAIASRAVDEARRRRRERLVALRAAAQPSPPDTVEPPGPGRDVVRALALLSPRERACVVLRQMEDLSIAETAMVLTLSEGSVKRYTADGLSKLAEILGTHPHTETDDERVPVRPAPTPRIIPGGAR
;
A
#
# COMPACT_ATOMS: atom_id res chain seq x y z
N MET A 1 22.94 -0.59 -28.79
CA MET A 1 21.50 -0.86 -28.67
C MET A 1 21.20 -1.20 -27.20
N ALA A 2 20.32 -0.47 -26.56
CA ALA A 2 19.88 -0.76 -25.17
C ALA A 2 19.18 -2.14 -25.15
N ARG A 3 19.41 -2.92 -24.10
CA ARG A 3 18.76 -4.22 -23.95
C ARG A 3 17.27 -4.00 -23.68
N PRO A 4 16.36 -4.91 -24.10
CA PRO A 4 14.90 -4.72 -23.89
C PRO A 4 14.50 -4.42 -22.44
N TRP A 5 15.19 -5.00 -21.46
CA TRP A 5 14.93 -4.73 -20.06
C TRP A 5 15.39 -3.34 -19.59
N GLU A 6 16.44 -2.76 -20.23
CA GLU A 6 16.92 -1.39 -19.93
C GLU A 6 15.89 -0.35 -20.37
N GLN A 7 15.27 -0.55 -21.53
CA GLN A 7 14.19 0.31 -22.03
C GLN A 7 12.98 0.24 -21.10
N LEU A 8 12.61 -0.96 -20.65
CA LEU A 8 11.50 -1.16 -19.73
C LEU A 8 11.77 -0.53 -18.35
N LEU A 9 13.00 -0.68 -17.83
CA LEU A 9 13.41 -0.02 -16.59
C LEU A 9 13.31 1.50 -16.69
N ASP A 10 13.83 2.07 -17.77
CA ASP A 10 13.78 3.51 -18.02
C ASP A 10 12.34 4.01 -18.11
N GLN A 11 11.47 3.26 -18.79
CA GLN A 11 10.06 3.58 -18.90
C GLN A 11 9.34 3.50 -17.54
N VAL A 12 9.54 2.44 -16.76
CA VAL A 12 8.97 2.32 -15.40
C VAL A 12 9.48 3.44 -14.50
N ALA A 13 10.78 3.73 -14.54
CA ALA A 13 11.37 4.77 -13.71
C ALA A 13 10.86 6.17 -14.07
N ARG A 14 10.59 6.47 -15.35
CA ARG A 14 10.09 7.79 -15.76
C ARG A 14 8.58 7.93 -15.58
N GLU A 15 7.82 6.94 -16.03
CA GLU A 15 6.35 7.07 -16.09
C GLU A 15 5.66 6.71 -14.76
N ARG A 16 6.24 5.81 -13.99
CA ARG A 16 5.62 5.24 -12.78
C ARG A 16 6.23 5.73 -11.46
N TRP A 17 7.32 6.49 -11.52
CA TRP A 17 8.02 6.97 -10.32
C TRP A 17 7.10 7.60 -9.25
N PRO A 18 6.22 8.57 -9.58
CA PRO A 18 5.37 9.18 -8.55
C PRO A 18 4.43 8.18 -7.87
N ARG A 19 3.91 7.21 -8.63
CA ARG A 19 3.03 6.15 -8.10
C ARG A 19 3.79 5.17 -7.22
N LEU A 20 5.01 4.82 -7.62
CA LEU A 20 5.87 3.94 -6.83
C LEU A 20 6.30 4.60 -5.53
N VAL A 21 6.64 5.90 -5.55
CA VAL A 21 6.96 6.67 -4.33
C VAL A 21 5.75 6.78 -3.41
N ALA A 22 4.56 7.06 -3.95
CA ALA A 22 3.34 7.09 -3.15
C ALA A 22 3.07 5.72 -2.48
N HIS A 23 3.18 4.62 -3.24
CA HIS A 23 3.05 3.27 -2.71
C HIS A 23 4.11 2.96 -1.63
N ALA A 24 5.36 3.33 -1.88
CA ALA A 24 6.44 3.13 -0.92
C ALA A 24 6.20 3.90 0.38
N ALA A 25 5.70 5.13 0.30
CA ALA A 25 5.35 5.93 1.47
C ALA A 25 4.26 5.26 2.33
N LEU A 26 3.24 4.68 1.69
CA LEU A 26 2.20 3.94 2.40
C LEU A 26 2.76 2.71 3.12
N VAL A 27 3.63 1.95 2.46
CA VAL A 27 4.20 0.72 3.04
C VAL A 27 5.29 1.00 4.06
N ALA A 28 6.15 2.01 3.84
CA ALA A 28 7.17 2.43 4.79
C ALA A 28 6.56 3.18 5.98
N GLY A 29 5.43 3.88 5.77
CA GLY A 29 4.86 4.82 6.75
C GLY A 29 5.69 6.09 6.87
N SER A 30 6.50 6.40 5.86
CA SER A 30 7.42 7.54 5.82
C SER A 30 7.57 8.04 4.39
N MET A 31 7.33 9.35 4.20
CA MET A 31 7.53 10.00 2.90
C MET A 31 9.00 10.18 2.58
N SER A 32 9.84 10.42 3.58
CA SER A 32 11.28 10.65 3.41
C SER A 32 12.04 9.40 2.99
N GLU A 33 11.61 8.22 3.44
CA GLU A 33 12.25 6.94 3.10
C GLU A 33 11.76 6.36 1.75
N ALA A 34 10.64 6.85 1.24
CA ALA A 34 9.98 6.27 0.08
C ALA A 34 10.84 6.28 -1.20
N PRO A 35 11.54 7.37 -1.58
CA PRO A 35 12.38 7.38 -2.78
C PRO A 35 13.50 6.34 -2.76
N ASP A 36 14.19 6.19 -1.64
CA ASP A 36 15.29 5.24 -1.48
C ASP A 36 14.78 3.80 -1.59
N LEU A 37 13.64 3.52 -0.94
CA LEU A 37 12.99 2.21 -1.02
C LEU A 37 12.57 1.85 -2.45
N VAL A 38 12.06 2.82 -3.23
CA VAL A 38 11.74 2.61 -4.65
C VAL A 38 12.99 2.31 -5.44
N GLN A 39 14.06 3.08 -5.24
CA GLN A 39 15.32 2.90 -5.95
C GLN A 39 15.90 1.50 -5.71
N GLU A 40 15.94 1.06 -4.45
CA GLU A 40 16.40 -0.28 -4.09
C GLU A 40 15.53 -1.38 -4.69
N ALA A 41 14.20 -1.21 -4.68
CA ALA A 41 13.27 -2.17 -5.26
C ALA A 41 13.44 -2.28 -6.78
N LEU A 42 13.62 -1.16 -7.49
CA LEU A 42 13.92 -1.14 -8.92
C LEU A 42 15.23 -1.88 -9.23
N ILE A 43 16.31 -1.55 -8.51
CA ILE A 43 17.61 -2.20 -8.69
C ILE A 43 17.48 -3.72 -8.51
N ALA A 44 16.81 -4.17 -7.45
CA ALA A 44 16.66 -5.61 -7.21
C ALA A 44 15.79 -6.32 -8.24
N THR A 45 14.70 -5.68 -8.66
CA THR A 45 13.79 -6.21 -9.66
C THR A 45 14.52 -6.44 -11.00
N PHE A 46 15.27 -5.47 -11.46
CA PHE A 46 15.90 -5.52 -12.77
C PHE A 46 17.30 -6.18 -12.79
N ARG A 47 17.95 -6.34 -11.62
CA ARG A 47 19.12 -7.23 -11.49
C ARG A 47 18.75 -8.71 -11.45
N GLY A 48 17.52 -9.02 -11.09
CA GLY A 48 17.00 -10.39 -11.04
C GLY A 48 16.82 -11.02 -12.42
N ARG A 49 16.40 -12.27 -12.44
CA ARG A 49 16.06 -13.01 -13.67
C ARG A 49 14.61 -12.80 -14.11
N ALA A 50 13.86 -11.94 -13.42
CA ALA A 50 12.48 -11.65 -13.77
C ALA A 50 12.40 -11.01 -15.16
N ARG A 51 11.55 -11.56 -16.00
CA ARG A 51 11.31 -11.05 -17.35
C ARG A 51 9.92 -10.46 -17.41
N PHE A 52 9.83 -9.22 -17.80
CA PHE A 52 8.59 -8.50 -17.98
C PHE A 52 8.41 -8.20 -19.45
N THR A 53 7.17 -8.24 -19.91
CA THR A 53 6.81 -7.90 -21.30
C THR A 53 6.09 -6.56 -21.36
N THR A 54 5.54 -6.07 -20.23
CA THR A 54 4.84 -4.78 -20.15
C THR A 54 5.28 -3.97 -18.92
N VAL A 55 5.05 -2.66 -18.99
CA VAL A 55 5.30 -1.71 -17.90
C VAL A 55 4.45 -2.04 -16.68
N GLU A 56 3.20 -2.42 -16.90
CA GLU A 56 2.25 -2.78 -15.82
C GLU A 56 2.72 -4.00 -15.03
N GLN A 57 3.21 -5.02 -15.72
CA GLN A 57 3.78 -6.21 -15.06
C GLN A 57 5.01 -5.85 -14.23
N ALA A 58 5.90 -5.02 -14.78
CA ALA A 58 7.09 -4.56 -14.08
C ALA A 58 6.71 -3.69 -12.88
N GLU A 59 5.76 -2.75 -13.02
CA GLU A 59 5.25 -1.91 -11.94
C GLU A 59 4.67 -2.76 -10.80
N ALA A 60 3.78 -3.70 -11.11
CA ALA A 60 3.17 -4.59 -10.11
C ALA A 60 4.24 -5.41 -9.34
N TYR A 61 5.25 -5.88 -10.06
CA TYR A 61 6.35 -6.60 -9.42
C TYR A 61 7.19 -5.69 -8.51
N VAL A 62 7.49 -4.46 -8.96
CA VAL A 62 8.23 -3.47 -8.14
C VAL A 62 7.46 -3.12 -6.88
N ARG A 63 6.13 -2.94 -6.93
CA ARG A 63 5.31 -2.67 -5.75
C ARG A 63 5.38 -3.80 -4.73
N ARG A 64 5.34 -5.06 -5.18
CA ARG A 64 5.54 -6.23 -4.31
C ARG A 64 6.94 -6.25 -3.69
N ALA A 65 7.96 -5.93 -4.48
CA ALA A 65 9.34 -5.83 -4.01
C ALA A 65 9.52 -4.71 -2.97
N ILE A 66 8.85 -3.56 -3.14
CA ILE A 66 8.82 -2.47 -2.16
C ILE A 66 8.25 -2.97 -0.84
N ALA A 67 7.10 -3.65 -0.85
CA ALA A 67 6.45 -4.15 0.36
C ALA A 67 7.32 -5.17 1.12
N SER A 68 7.91 -6.12 0.42
CA SER A 68 8.83 -7.09 1.01
C SER A 68 10.03 -6.41 1.66
N ARG A 69 10.67 -5.46 0.95
CA ARG A 69 11.85 -4.72 1.45
C ARG A 69 11.54 -3.85 2.65
N ALA A 70 10.40 -3.17 2.66
CA ALA A 70 9.98 -2.36 3.81
C ALA A 70 9.87 -3.20 5.09
N VAL A 71 9.31 -4.41 4.99
CA VAL A 71 9.20 -5.33 6.13
C VAL A 71 10.57 -5.85 6.56
N ASP A 72 11.45 -6.20 5.61
CA ASP A 72 12.80 -6.70 5.90
C ASP A 72 13.66 -5.61 6.54
N GLU A 73 13.60 -4.38 6.05
CA GLU A 73 14.31 -3.22 6.60
C GLU A 73 13.84 -2.90 8.02
N ALA A 74 12.53 -2.88 8.25
CA ALA A 74 11.99 -2.70 9.59
C ALA A 74 12.43 -3.81 10.57
N ARG A 75 12.54 -5.06 10.08
CA ARG A 75 13.05 -6.19 10.85
C ARG A 75 14.55 -6.01 11.16
N ARG A 76 15.32 -5.52 10.20
CA ARG A 76 16.74 -5.20 10.37
C ARG A 76 16.93 -4.12 11.42
N ARG A 77 16.27 -2.97 11.28
CA ARG A 77 16.31 -1.84 12.22
C ARG A 77 15.92 -2.27 13.65
N ARG A 78 14.88 -3.11 13.77
CA ARG A 78 14.50 -3.63 15.09
C ARG A 78 15.60 -4.48 15.73
N ARG A 79 16.29 -5.32 14.95
CA ARG A 79 17.42 -6.12 15.47
C ARG A 79 18.58 -5.22 15.89
N GLU A 80 18.93 -4.24 15.09
CA GLU A 80 19.99 -3.26 15.38
C GLU A 80 19.71 -2.46 16.65
N ARG A 81 18.45 -1.98 16.82
CA ARG A 81 18.01 -1.31 18.05
C ARG A 81 18.14 -2.20 19.29
N LEU A 82 17.77 -3.48 19.18
CA LEU A 82 17.89 -4.42 20.31
C LEU A 82 19.36 -4.66 20.68
N VAL A 83 20.27 -4.72 19.71
CA VAL A 83 21.72 -4.81 19.95
C VAL A 83 22.24 -3.53 20.58
N ALA A 84 21.86 -2.37 20.04
CA ALA A 84 22.24 -1.05 20.58
C ALA A 84 21.75 -0.83 22.02
N LEU A 85 20.52 -1.23 22.35
CA LEU A 85 19.99 -1.16 23.70
C LEU A 85 20.79 -2.05 24.69
N ARG A 86 21.25 -3.22 24.24
CA ARG A 86 22.13 -4.09 25.04
C ARG A 86 23.51 -3.49 25.25
N ALA A 87 23.96 -2.63 24.34
CA ALA A 87 25.25 -1.93 24.42
C ALA A 87 25.16 -0.55 25.10
N ALA A 88 24.05 -0.22 25.77
CA ALA A 88 23.78 1.06 26.44
C ALA A 88 23.91 2.30 25.55
N ALA A 89 23.64 2.20 24.25
CA ALA A 89 23.60 3.33 23.33
C ALA A 89 22.26 4.07 23.41
N GLN A 90 22.32 5.40 23.41
CA GLN A 90 21.15 6.27 23.49
C GLN A 90 20.18 6.06 22.33
N PRO A 91 18.85 6.15 22.57
CA PRO A 91 17.87 6.03 21.49
C PRO A 91 17.97 7.23 20.53
N SER A 92 17.99 6.95 19.22
CA SER A 92 17.82 7.98 18.18
C SER A 92 16.43 8.62 18.29
N PRO A 93 16.33 9.95 18.11
CA PRO A 93 15.04 10.63 18.15
C PRO A 93 14.11 10.14 17.03
N PRO A 94 12.79 10.19 17.24
CA PRO A 94 11.83 9.87 16.19
C PRO A 94 11.90 10.87 15.04
N ASP A 95 11.67 10.37 13.82
CA ASP A 95 11.70 11.16 12.60
C ASP A 95 10.80 12.40 12.67
N THR A 96 11.31 13.48 12.07
CA THR A 96 10.71 14.81 11.94
C THR A 96 9.24 14.73 11.51
N VAL A 97 8.40 15.45 12.24
CA VAL A 97 6.98 15.66 11.90
C VAL A 97 6.91 16.53 10.64
N GLU A 98 6.64 15.91 9.50
CA GLU A 98 6.38 16.63 8.25
C GLU A 98 5.03 17.38 8.30
N PRO A 99 4.92 18.57 7.67
CA PRO A 99 3.70 19.36 7.69
C PRO A 99 2.51 18.63 7.01
N PRO A 100 1.26 18.89 7.43
CA PRO A 100 0.07 18.21 6.90
C PRO A 100 -0.17 18.50 5.42
N GLY A 101 -0.70 17.51 4.67
CA GLY A 101 -1.05 17.63 3.26
C GLY A 101 -1.92 16.46 2.80
N PRO A 102 -2.66 16.60 1.68
CA PRO A 102 -3.57 15.58 1.16
C PRO A 102 -2.85 14.23 0.98
N GLY A 103 -3.44 13.15 1.48
CA GLY A 103 -2.85 11.80 1.46
C GLY A 103 -1.83 11.51 2.55
N ARG A 104 -1.31 12.52 3.24
CA ARG A 104 -0.35 12.33 4.35
C ARG A 104 -1.02 11.78 5.61
N ASP A 105 -2.30 12.10 5.80
CA ASP A 105 -3.06 11.56 6.95
C ASP A 105 -3.17 10.04 6.87
N VAL A 106 -3.33 9.48 5.67
CA VAL A 106 -3.34 8.03 5.45
C VAL A 106 -1.95 7.45 5.73
N VAL A 107 -0.88 8.07 5.24
CA VAL A 107 0.51 7.64 5.51
C VAL A 107 0.78 7.68 7.01
N ARG A 108 0.36 8.75 7.71
CA ARG A 108 0.52 8.89 9.16
C ARG A 108 -0.27 7.83 9.93
N ALA A 109 -1.53 7.59 9.56
CA ALA A 109 -2.34 6.54 10.16
C ALA A 109 -1.70 5.16 9.97
N LEU A 110 -1.24 4.86 8.76
CA LEU A 110 -0.51 3.64 8.46
C LEU A 110 0.82 3.55 9.22
N ALA A 111 1.52 4.67 9.47
CA ALA A 111 2.77 4.68 10.24
C ALA A 111 2.60 4.20 11.69
N LEU A 112 1.39 4.31 12.24
CA LEU A 112 1.05 3.81 13.59
C LEU A 112 0.87 2.28 13.64
N LEU A 113 0.72 1.62 12.51
CA LEU A 113 0.67 0.17 12.41
C LEU A 113 2.08 -0.43 12.51
N SER A 114 2.17 -1.66 12.99
CA SER A 114 3.41 -2.41 12.84
C SER A 114 3.74 -2.62 11.36
N PRO A 115 5.03 -2.75 10.98
CA PRO A 115 5.42 -2.91 9.58
C PRO A 115 4.73 -4.06 8.85
N ARG A 116 4.43 -5.16 9.55
CA ARG A 116 3.73 -6.31 8.98
C ARG A 116 2.24 -6.06 8.79
N GLU A 117 1.57 -5.44 9.77
CA GLU A 117 0.16 -5.04 9.66
C GLU A 117 0.00 -4.08 8.48
N ARG A 118 0.83 -3.05 8.42
CA ARG A 118 0.83 -2.05 7.36
C ARG A 118 1.04 -2.66 5.97
N ALA A 119 2.06 -3.51 5.79
CA ALA A 119 2.30 -4.18 4.53
C ALA A 119 1.14 -5.11 4.12
N CYS A 120 0.58 -5.88 5.06
CA CYS A 120 -0.58 -6.72 4.80
C CYS A 120 -1.80 -5.89 4.39
N VAL A 121 -2.10 -4.80 5.09
CA VAL A 121 -3.22 -3.91 4.74
C VAL A 121 -3.02 -3.30 3.36
N VAL A 122 -1.86 -2.73 3.06
CA VAL A 122 -1.60 -2.11 1.75
C VAL A 122 -1.70 -3.13 0.61
N LEU A 123 -1.07 -4.30 0.73
CA LEU A 123 -1.11 -5.33 -0.30
C LEU A 123 -2.52 -5.91 -0.52
N ARG A 124 -3.31 -6.05 0.55
CA ARG A 124 -4.64 -6.61 0.49
C ARG A 124 -5.71 -5.61 0.03
N GLN A 125 -5.63 -4.34 0.45
CA GLN A 125 -6.69 -3.36 0.24
C GLN A 125 -6.40 -2.42 -0.94
N MET A 126 -5.15 -2.21 -1.29
CA MET A 126 -4.79 -1.27 -2.35
C MET A 126 -4.22 -1.96 -3.61
N GLU A 127 -3.65 -3.15 -3.45
CA GLU A 127 -3.10 -3.93 -4.56
C GLU A 127 -3.96 -5.16 -4.89
N ASP A 128 -5.06 -5.37 -4.19
CA ASP A 128 -6.02 -6.48 -4.36
C ASP A 128 -5.38 -7.88 -4.39
N LEU A 129 -4.20 -8.05 -3.75
CA LEU A 129 -3.55 -9.36 -3.69
C LEU A 129 -4.38 -10.32 -2.82
N SER A 130 -4.48 -11.56 -3.23
CA SER A 130 -5.05 -12.64 -2.42
C SER A 130 -4.22 -12.88 -1.14
N ILE A 131 -4.79 -13.58 -0.17
CA ILE A 131 -4.08 -13.96 1.05
C ILE A 131 -2.83 -14.79 0.72
N ALA A 132 -2.96 -15.73 -0.21
CA ALA A 132 -1.85 -16.59 -0.64
C ALA A 132 -0.73 -15.78 -1.31
N GLU A 133 -1.07 -14.85 -2.22
CA GLU A 133 -0.08 -13.98 -2.86
C GLU A 133 0.61 -13.07 -1.86
N THR A 134 -0.14 -12.46 -0.92
CA THR A 134 0.42 -11.64 0.14
C THR A 134 1.37 -12.44 1.04
N ALA A 135 1.00 -13.68 1.37
CA ALA A 135 1.82 -14.60 2.14
C ALA A 135 3.16 -14.90 1.42
N MET A 136 3.11 -15.17 0.11
CA MET A 136 4.30 -15.37 -0.71
C MET A 136 5.19 -14.12 -0.74
N VAL A 137 4.61 -12.94 -0.99
CA VAL A 137 5.36 -11.67 -1.08
C VAL A 137 6.08 -11.34 0.22
N LEU A 138 5.40 -11.52 1.37
CA LEU A 138 5.93 -11.14 2.68
C LEU A 138 6.64 -12.29 3.42
N THR A 139 6.72 -13.47 2.81
CA THR A 139 7.26 -14.69 3.45
C THR A 139 6.60 -14.96 4.80
N LEU A 140 5.26 -14.95 4.79
CA LEU A 140 4.40 -15.19 5.96
C LEU A 140 3.51 -16.42 5.71
N SER A 141 2.94 -16.98 6.79
CA SER A 141 1.83 -17.92 6.65
C SER A 141 0.52 -17.18 6.32
N GLU A 142 -0.41 -17.83 5.61
CA GLU A 142 -1.72 -17.27 5.31
C GLU A 142 -2.49 -16.88 6.58
N GLY A 143 -2.39 -17.68 7.65
CA GLY A 143 -2.97 -17.36 8.95
C GLY A 143 -2.40 -16.07 9.56
N SER A 144 -1.09 -15.83 9.37
CA SER A 144 -0.45 -14.59 9.81
C SER A 144 -0.94 -13.39 8.98
N VAL A 145 -1.11 -13.56 7.66
CA VAL A 145 -1.65 -12.51 6.79
C VAL A 145 -3.07 -12.13 7.21
N LYS A 146 -3.95 -13.13 7.41
CA LYS A 146 -5.32 -12.90 7.89
C LYS A 146 -5.33 -12.08 9.18
N ARG A 147 -4.53 -12.50 10.17
CA ARG A 147 -4.42 -11.82 11.46
C ARG A 147 -3.89 -10.39 11.31
N TYR A 148 -2.75 -10.21 10.65
CA TYR A 148 -2.15 -8.87 10.49
C TYR A 148 -3.06 -7.91 9.69
N THR A 149 -3.81 -8.42 8.72
CA THR A 149 -4.79 -7.59 7.98
C THR A 149 -5.92 -7.16 8.89
N ALA A 150 -6.52 -8.09 9.67
CA ALA A 150 -7.62 -7.78 10.58
C ALA A 150 -7.18 -6.81 11.69
N ASP A 151 -6.04 -7.10 12.35
CA ASP A 151 -5.48 -6.25 13.41
C ASP A 151 -5.16 -4.84 12.88
N GLY A 152 -4.58 -4.75 11.66
CA GLY A 152 -4.26 -3.49 11.02
C GLY A 152 -5.49 -2.66 10.66
N LEU A 153 -6.53 -3.28 10.12
CA LEU A 153 -7.79 -2.61 9.78
C LEU A 153 -8.52 -2.11 11.04
N SER A 154 -8.57 -2.92 12.11
CA SER A 154 -9.16 -2.51 13.38
C SER A 154 -8.46 -1.27 13.94
N LYS A 155 -7.14 -1.27 14.00
CA LYS A 155 -6.35 -0.11 14.46
C LYS A 155 -6.58 1.14 13.60
N LEU A 156 -6.65 0.97 12.26
CA LEU A 156 -6.93 2.10 11.36
C LEU A 156 -8.32 2.67 11.60
N ALA A 157 -9.33 1.83 11.82
CA ALA A 157 -10.68 2.28 12.15
C ALA A 157 -10.70 3.10 13.43
N GLU A 158 -9.99 2.67 14.46
CA GLU A 158 -9.84 3.41 15.73
C GLU A 158 -9.13 4.76 15.51
N ILE A 159 -8.00 4.78 14.77
CA ILE A 159 -7.20 5.97 14.50
C ILE A 159 -7.98 7.01 13.68
N LEU A 160 -8.74 6.55 12.69
CA LEU A 160 -9.49 7.43 11.79
C LEU A 160 -10.87 7.81 12.34
N GLY A 161 -11.26 7.28 13.50
CA GLY A 161 -12.59 7.52 14.10
C GLY A 161 -13.74 6.94 13.28
N THR A 162 -13.43 6.10 12.29
CA THR A 162 -14.40 5.36 11.51
C THR A 162 -14.63 4.02 12.21
N HIS A 163 -15.66 3.92 13.02
CA HIS A 163 -16.16 2.60 13.40
C HIS A 163 -16.56 1.91 12.11
N PRO A 164 -16.12 0.66 11.86
CA PRO A 164 -16.70 -0.10 10.76
C PRO A 164 -18.21 -0.10 11.03
N HIS A 165 -18.97 0.55 10.16
CA HIS A 165 -20.40 0.30 10.11
C HIS A 165 -20.50 -1.21 9.88
N THR A 166 -20.80 -1.96 10.92
CA THR A 166 -21.55 -3.19 10.75
C THR A 166 -22.79 -2.72 10.02
N GLU A 167 -22.84 -2.96 8.71
CA GLU A 167 -24.08 -2.91 7.96
C GLU A 167 -25.00 -3.89 8.65
N THR A 168 -25.69 -3.42 9.66
CA THR A 168 -26.95 -3.97 10.03
C THR A 168 -27.84 -3.65 8.87
N ASP A 169 -28.03 -4.65 8.04
CA ASP A 169 -29.01 -4.76 7.00
C ASP A 169 -30.37 -4.33 7.59
N ASP A 170 -30.71 -3.07 7.49
CA ASP A 170 -32.11 -2.59 7.52
C ASP A 170 -32.17 -1.05 7.41
N GLU A 171 -31.78 -0.48 6.26
CA GLU A 171 -32.43 0.75 5.83
C GLU A 171 -32.45 0.77 4.30
N ARG A 172 -33.37 0.00 3.74
CA ARG A 172 -33.81 0.18 2.38
C ARG A 172 -34.43 1.55 2.26
N VAL A 173 -33.65 2.53 1.82
CA VAL A 173 -34.17 3.82 1.38
C VAL A 173 -35.17 3.51 0.27
N PRO A 174 -36.48 3.82 0.45
CA PRO A 174 -37.47 3.56 -0.60
C PRO A 174 -37.17 4.48 -1.79
N VAL A 175 -36.66 3.89 -2.86
CA VAL A 175 -36.50 4.60 -4.13
C VAL A 175 -37.91 4.93 -4.63
N ARG A 176 -38.27 6.20 -4.49
CA ARG A 176 -39.53 6.72 -5.03
C ARG A 176 -39.45 6.64 -6.55
N PRO A 177 -40.32 5.87 -7.23
CA PRO A 177 -40.27 5.78 -8.67
C PRO A 177 -40.49 7.17 -9.29
N ALA A 178 -39.68 7.52 -10.27
CA ALA A 178 -39.83 8.75 -11.02
C ALA A 178 -41.20 8.83 -11.69
N PRO A 179 -41.87 9.99 -11.72
CA PRO A 179 -43.15 10.12 -12.34
C PRO A 179 -43.04 9.83 -13.85
N THR A 180 -43.89 8.93 -14.33
CA THR A 180 -44.00 8.54 -15.74
C THR A 180 -44.32 9.78 -16.57
N PRO A 181 -43.61 10.09 -17.65
CA PRO A 181 -43.94 11.20 -18.51
C PRO A 181 -45.29 10.97 -19.18
N ARG A 182 -46.22 11.92 -19.00
CA ARG A 182 -47.54 11.91 -19.61
C ARG A 182 -47.39 12.09 -21.12
N ILE A 183 -47.64 11.10 -21.91
CA ILE A 183 -47.71 11.21 -23.37
C ILE A 183 -48.98 12.00 -23.69
N ILE A 184 -48.81 13.23 -24.19
CA ILE A 184 -49.90 14.02 -24.73
C ILE A 184 -50.15 13.51 -26.17
N PRO A 185 -51.33 13.02 -26.49
CA PRO A 185 -51.62 12.62 -27.87
C PRO A 185 -51.74 13.89 -28.71
N GLY A 186 -50.87 14.03 -29.70
CA GLY A 186 -50.92 15.10 -30.68
C GLY A 186 -52.20 15.04 -31.49
N GLY A 187 -53.01 16.09 -31.41
CA GLY A 187 -54.17 16.30 -32.21
C GLY A 187 -53.83 16.39 -33.70
N ALA A 188 -54.60 15.65 -34.49
CA ALA A 188 -54.67 15.80 -35.93
C ALA A 188 -55.23 17.18 -36.33
N ARG A 189 -54.54 17.85 -37.28
CA ARG A 189 -55.12 18.55 -38.41
C ARG A 189 -54.04 18.79 -39.46
#